data_86a204edb4c9fb232be0434580fa4169
#
_entry.id   86a204edb4c9fb232be0434580fa4169
#
_cell.length_a   1.000
_cell.length_b   1.000
_cell.length_c   1.000
_cell.angle_alpha   90.00
_cell.angle_beta   90.00
_cell.angle_gamma   90.00
#
_symmetry.space_group_name_H-M   'P 1'
#
loop_
_entity.id
_entity.type
_entity.pdbx_description
1 polymer ?
#
loop_
_entity_poly.entity_id
_entity_poly.type
_entity_poly.pdbx_seq_one_letter_code
_entity_poly.pdbx_strand_id
1 'polypeptide(L)'
;MNTLQRGLLATLLASSLSGAWAQTATSPVPGATADWQNSNPCPAWVAAEGGRAPATDKRWDLTLSPYTLHYSDSAEHKPVVLASLDRAVAGNRFCGLSLFSNSFGQPTGYLYAGQRWDNLMGQPQLFAKVTAGIFYGYVGKYKDKVPLNYNGFSPGIIPSLGYAFTPRDSAQVLILGNAGLMFAYGHRF
;
A
#
# COMPACT_ATOMS: atom_id res chain seq x y z
N MET A 1 -53.05 -19.52 -65.15
CA MET A 1 -53.12 -18.13 -65.57
C MET A 1 -52.00 -17.40 -64.87
N ASN A 2 -50.91 -17.20 -65.67
CA ASN A 2 -50.34 -15.92 -66.08
C ASN A 2 -49.84 -15.07 -64.88
N THR A 3 -48.62 -14.56 -64.80
CA THR A 3 -47.65 -14.17 -65.84
C THR A 3 -46.35 -13.87 -65.15
N LEU A 4 -45.24 -14.35 -65.65
CA LEU A 4 -43.95 -13.72 -65.88
C LEU A 4 -43.89 -12.21 -65.59
N GLN A 5 -42.87 -11.79 -64.78
CA GLN A 5 -42.07 -10.67 -65.24
C GLN A 5 -40.65 -10.73 -64.65
N ARG A 6 -39.78 -10.62 -65.60
CA ARG A 6 -38.31 -10.51 -65.53
C ARG A 6 -37.91 -9.12 -64.97
N GLY A 7 -36.82 -9.02 -64.32
CA GLY A 7 -36.23 -7.69 -64.06
C GLY A 7 -34.90 -7.73 -63.30
N LEU A 8 -33.83 -7.75 -64.05
CA LEU A 8 -32.55 -7.12 -63.89
C LEU A 8 -31.72 -7.37 -62.63
N LEU A 9 -30.64 -8.12 -62.86
CA LEU A 9 -29.39 -8.07 -62.12
C LEU A 9 -28.79 -6.66 -62.16
N ALA A 10 -28.55 -6.08 -61.03
CA ALA A 10 -27.60 -4.98 -60.85
C ALA A 10 -26.47 -5.51 -59.99
N THR A 11 -25.39 -5.94 -60.61
CA THR A 11 -24.10 -6.23 -59.99
C THR A 11 -23.43 -4.92 -59.57
N LEU A 12 -23.48 -4.59 -58.30
CA LEU A 12 -22.63 -3.57 -57.69
C LEU A 12 -21.34 -4.22 -57.20
N LEU A 13 -20.29 -4.00 -57.95
CA LEU A 13 -18.91 -4.25 -57.58
C LEU A 13 -18.54 -3.26 -56.48
N ALA A 14 -18.61 -3.68 -55.21
CA ALA A 14 -17.99 -2.97 -54.08
C ALA A 14 -16.52 -3.37 -54.04
N SER A 15 -15.68 -2.53 -54.59
CA SER A 15 -14.22 -2.58 -54.41
C SER A 15 -13.88 -2.28 -52.95
N SER A 16 -13.64 -3.31 -52.19
CA SER A 16 -13.09 -3.20 -50.83
C SER A 16 -11.63 -2.71 -50.90
N LEU A 17 -11.45 -1.43 -50.67
CA LEU A 17 -10.14 -0.87 -50.33
C LEU A 17 -9.77 -1.37 -48.92
N SER A 18 -9.09 -2.50 -48.84
CA SER A 18 -8.43 -2.98 -47.65
C SER A 18 -7.21 -2.08 -47.39
N GLY A 19 -7.43 -0.97 -46.70
CA GLY A 19 -6.37 -0.18 -46.11
C GLY A 19 -5.67 -1.02 -45.04
N ALA A 20 -4.57 -1.65 -45.39
CA ALA A 20 -3.65 -2.23 -44.45
C ALA A 20 -3.07 -1.08 -43.60
N TRP A 21 -3.70 -0.82 -42.45
CA TRP A 21 -3.05 -0.07 -41.40
C TRP A 21 -1.90 -0.91 -40.90
N ALA A 22 -0.68 -0.58 -41.33
CA ALA A 22 0.52 -1.11 -40.74
C ALA A 22 0.52 -0.69 -39.26
N GLN A 23 0.11 -1.59 -38.39
CA GLN A 23 0.41 -1.49 -36.97
C GLN A 23 1.93 -1.58 -36.86
N THR A 24 2.56 -0.42 -36.73
CA THR A 24 3.92 -0.37 -36.25
C THR A 24 3.87 -0.93 -34.82
N ALA A 25 4.16 -2.23 -34.71
CA ALA A 25 4.48 -2.83 -33.43
C ALA A 25 5.69 -2.05 -32.90
N THR A 26 5.44 -1.08 -32.04
CA THR A 26 6.48 -0.48 -31.21
C THR A 26 7.02 -1.65 -30.38
N SER A 27 8.19 -2.15 -30.77
CA SER A 27 8.94 -3.09 -29.95
C SER A 27 9.06 -2.47 -28.57
N PRO A 28 8.70 -3.17 -27.47
CA PRO A 28 8.88 -2.65 -26.12
C PRO A 28 10.37 -2.34 -25.98
N VAL A 29 10.68 -1.10 -25.60
CA VAL A 29 12.03 -0.67 -25.28
C VAL A 29 12.56 -1.64 -24.21
N PRO A 30 13.64 -2.41 -24.48
CA PRO A 30 14.20 -3.29 -23.48
C PRO A 30 14.76 -2.43 -22.34
N GLY A 31 14.13 -2.48 -21.15
CA GLY A 31 14.64 -1.84 -19.95
C GLY A 31 13.72 -0.84 -19.25
N ALA A 32 12.49 -0.62 -19.70
CA ALA A 32 11.64 0.44 -19.12
C ALA A 32 10.40 -0.03 -18.33
N THR A 33 10.26 -1.31 -18.05
CA THR A 33 9.38 -1.75 -16.97
C THR A 33 10.27 -2.12 -15.79
N ALA A 34 10.64 -1.12 -15.01
CA ALA A 34 11.11 -1.43 -13.67
C ALA A 34 9.97 -2.23 -13.03
N ASP A 35 10.18 -3.53 -12.87
CA ASP A 35 9.20 -4.45 -12.30
C ASP A 35 9.13 -4.21 -10.79
N TRP A 36 8.76 -2.96 -10.43
CA TRP A 36 8.66 -2.51 -9.04
C TRP A 36 7.68 -3.37 -8.24
N GLN A 37 6.68 -3.96 -8.92
CA GLN A 37 5.73 -4.87 -8.31
C GLN A 37 6.40 -6.18 -7.86
N ASN A 38 7.43 -6.61 -8.58
CA ASN A 38 8.22 -7.80 -8.27
C ASN A 38 9.46 -7.50 -7.44
N SER A 39 9.83 -6.23 -7.28
CA SER A 39 10.98 -5.86 -6.46
C SER A 39 10.73 -6.19 -4.99
N ASN A 40 11.75 -6.66 -4.30
CA ASN A 40 11.72 -6.89 -2.87
C ASN A 40 12.73 -5.96 -2.18
N PRO A 41 12.28 -4.78 -1.72
CA PRO A 41 13.14 -3.84 -1.02
C PRO A 41 13.41 -4.22 0.44
N CYS A 42 12.75 -5.28 0.95
CA CYS A 42 12.92 -5.67 2.33
C CYS A 42 14.33 -6.24 2.57
N PRO A 43 14.96 -5.92 3.70
CA PRO A 43 16.23 -6.52 4.10
C PRO A 43 16.14 -8.05 4.14
N ALA A 44 17.24 -8.72 3.83
CA ALA A 44 17.30 -10.19 3.76
C ALA A 44 16.83 -10.86 5.06
N TRP A 45 17.11 -10.29 6.22
CA TRP A 45 16.67 -10.83 7.51
C TRP A 45 15.16 -10.77 7.73
N VAL A 46 14.43 -9.85 7.04
CA VAL A 46 12.96 -9.83 7.04
C VAL A 46 12.42 -10.90 6.09
N ALA A 47 13.10 -11.09 4.96
CA ALA A 47 12.67 -11.97 3.88
C ALA A 47 13.09 -13.44 4.06
N ALA A 48 14.13 -13.72 4.90
CA ALA A 48 14.94 -14.94 4.83
C ALA A 48 14.44 -16.14 5.64
N GLU A 49 13.36 -16.05 6.41
CA GLU A 49 12.91 -17.24 7.16
C GLU A 49 11.79 -18.01 6.47
N GLY A 50 12.14 -19.22 6.08
CA GLY A 50 11.26 -20.39 6.21
C GLY A 50 10.19 -20.58 5.19
N GLY A 51 10.40 -20.20 3.99
CA GLY A 51 9.45 -20.62 3.00
C GLY A 51 9.44 -19.76 1.75
N ARG A 52 9.44 -20.45 0.65
CA ARG A 52 9.07 -19.90 -0.64
C ARG A 52 7.71 -19.22 -0.45
N ALA A 53 7.71 -17.88 -0.41
CA ALA A 53 6.46 -17.15 -0.49
C ALA A 53 5.68 -17.74 -1.67
N PRO A 54 4.39 -18.08 -1.50
CA PRO A 54 3.55 -18.37 -2.64
C PRO A 54 3.73 -17.23 -3.64
N ALA A 55 3.84 -17.56 -4.92
CA ALA A 55 4.05 -16.57 -5.99
C ALA A 55 2.94 -15.46 -6.00
N THR A 56 1.90 -15.64 -5.23
CA THR A 56 0.77 -14.73 -5.04
C THR A 56 0.99 -13.64 -3.99
N ASP A 57 2.06 -13.71 -3.18
CA ASP A 57 2.29 -12.76 -2.06
C ASP A 57 3.20 -11.57 -2.42
N LYS A 58 3.31 -11.25 -3.69
CA LYS A 58 3.97 -10.02 -4.14
C LYS A 58 3.05 -8.82 -3.96
N ARG A 59 2.66 -8.53 -2.72
CA ARG A 59 1.68 -7.50 -2.41
C ARG A 59 2.31 -6.26 -1.84
N TRP A 60 1.74 -5.15 -2.24
CA TRP A 60 1.95 -3.87 -1.60
C TRP A 60 0.68 -3.48 -0.83
N ASP A 61 0.83 -2.98 0.37
CA ASP A 61 -0.25 -2.43 1.17
C ASP A 61 0.00 -0.93 1.37
N LEU A 62 -0.89 -0.09 0.84
CA LEU A 62 -0.93 1.34 1.13
C LEU A 62 -1.83 1.57 2.34
N THR A 63 -1.34 2.31 3.33
CA THR A 63 -2.14 2.71 4.48
C THR A 63 -2.18 4.24 4.56
N LEU A 64 -3.39 4.79 4.66
CA LEU A 64 -3.62 6.22 4.79
C LEU A 64 -4.37 6.49 6.09
N SER A 65 -3.91 7.47 6.87
CA SER A 65 -4.61 7.93 8.06
C SER A 65 -4.84 9.44 8.00
N PRO A 66 -6.11 9.87 8.01
CA PRO A 66 -6.46 11.28 8.07
C PRO A 66 -6.64 11.78 9.50
N TYR A 67 -6.68 10.89 10.51
CA TYR A 67 -7.10 11.26 11.85
C TYR A 67 -6.38 10.50 12.95
N THR A 68 -6.00 11.24 13.99
CA THR A 68 -5.41 10.70 15.23
C THR A 68 -6.14 11.26 16.42
N LEU A 69 -6.62 10.39 17.30
CA LEU A 69 -7.16 10.71 18.60
C LEU A 69 -6.02 10.74 19.62
N HIS A 70 -5.70 11.90 20.17
CA HIS A 70 -4.73 12.02 21.26
C HIS A 70 -5.39 11.76 22.61
N TYR A 71 -4.70 11.09 23.51
CA TYR A 71 -5.21 10.85 24.88
C TYR A 71 -5.12 12.07 25.77
N SER A 72 -4.29 13.04 25.44
CA SER A 72 -4.15 14.29 26.17
C SER A 72 -4.39 15.47 25.24
N ASP A 73 -5.11 16.46 25.74
CA ASP A 73 -5.28 17.74 25.05
C ASP A 73 -4.04 18.60 25.23
N SER A 74 -3.58 19.19 24.14
CA SER A 74 -2.49 20.16 24.14
C SER A 74 -2.72 21.17 23.03
N ALA A 75 -2.55 22.46 23.35
CA ALA A 75 -2.60 23.52 22.35
C ALA A 75 -1.48 23.42 21.29
N GLU A 76 -0.43 22.66 21.58
CA GLU A 76 0.67 22.39 20.62
C GLU A 76 0.34 21.27 19.63
N HIS A 77 -0.72 20.46 19.89
CA HIS A 77 -1.06 19.36 19.02
C HIS A 77 -1.63 19.86 17.69
N LYS A 78 -1.09 19.30 16.62
CA LYS A 78 -1.51 19.53 15.24
C LYS A 78 -2.16 18.26 14.70
N PRO A 79 -3.02 18.36 13.68
CA PRO A 79 -3.53 17.18 12.98
C PRO A 79 -2.38 16.32 12.46
N VAL A 80 -2.47 15.01 12.71
CA VAL A 80 -1.52 14.01 12.22
C VAL A 80 -2.16 13.30 11.04
N VAL A 81 -1.51 13.39 9.89
CA VAL A 81 -1.86 12.63 8.69
C VAL A 81 -0.71 11.71 8.34
N LEU A 82 -1.02 10.48 7.88
CA LEU A 82 -0.02 9.46 7.57
C LEU A 82 -0.32 8.82 6.23
N ALA A 83 0.76 8.58 5.48
CA ALA A 83 0.77 7.66 4.35
C ALA A 83 1.90 6.65 4.57
N SER A 84 1.61 5.36 4.43
CA SER A 84 2.62 4.32 4.50
C SER A 84 2.47 3.30 3.38
N LEU A 85 3.59 2.72 3.00
CA LEU A 85 3.67 1.69 1.99
C LEU A 85 4.43 0.50 2.56
N ASP A 86 3.75 -0.65 2.64
CA ASP A 86 4.29 -1.91 3.13
C ASP A 86 4.54 -2.87 1.97
N ARG A 87 5.66 -3.56 1.98
CA ARG A 87 5.95 -4.70 1.11
C ARG A 87 5.80 -5.99 1.88
N ALA A 88 4.81 -6.80 1.53
CA ALA A 88 4.64 -8.14 2.10
C ALA A 88 5.73 -9.09 1.62
N VAL A 89 6.21 -9.93 2.53
CA VAL A 89 7.15 -11.02 2.27
C VAL A 89 6.64 -12.33 2.90
N ALA A 90 7.38 -13.41 2.75
CA ALA A 90 6.99 -14.72 3.28
C ALA A 90 6.73 -14.69 4.80
N GLY A 91 5.85 -15.58 5.27
CA GLY A 91 5.56 -15.75 6.70
C GLY A 91 4.76 -14.61 7.32
N ASN A 92 3.94 -13.90 6.52
CA ASN A 92 3.16 -12.75 6.95
C ASN A 92 4.01 -11.60 7.52
N ARG A 93 5.29 -11.55 7.16
CA ARG A 93 6.18 -10.44 7.48
C ARG A 93 6.10 -9.38 6.39
N PHE A 94 6.54 -8.20 6.73
CA PHE A 94 6.63 -7.09 5.79
C PHE A 94 7.69 -6.10 6.22
N CYS A 95 8.14 -5.27 5.31
CA CYS A 95 8.86 -4.04 5.62
C CYS A 95 8.13 -2.85 5.01
N GLY A 96 8.32 -1.66 5.54
CA GLY A 96 7.62 -0.51 5.05
C GLY A 96 8.25 0.81 5.45
N LEU A 97 7.74 1.84 4.81
CA LEU A 97 8.06 3.24 5.08
C LEU A 97 6.76 4.00 5.29
N SER A 98 6.69 4.76 6.39
CA SER A 98 5.64 5.74 6.61
C SER A 98 6.19 7.15 6.56
N LEU A 99 5.42 8.05 5.98
CA LEU A 99 5.63 9.49 6.04
C LEU A 99 4.41 10.11 6.70
N PHE A 100 4.63 10.96 7.70
CA PHE A 100 3.54 11.59 8.44
C PHE A 100 3.96 12.94 9.02
N SER A 101 2.96 13.79 9.33
CA SER A 101 3.18 14.90 10.23
C SER A 101 3.05 14.39 11.66
N ASN A 102 4.03 14.65 12.52
CA ASN A 102 3.88 14.29 13.92
C ASN A 102 2.92 15.24 14.66
N SER A 103 2.58 14.94 15.90
CA SER A 103 1.64 15.73 16.71
C SER A 103 2.05 17.20 16.91
N PHE A 104 3.25 17.58 16.55
CA PHE A 104 3.77 18.94 16.63
C PHE A 104 3.94 19.59 15.25
N GLY A 105 3.42 18.95 14.19
CA GLY A 105 3.45 19.45 12.82
C GLY A 105 4.79 19.30 12.11
N GLN A 106 5.73 18.50 12.66
CA GLN A 106 7.00 18.24 11.99
C GLN A 106 6.87 17.05 11.03
N PRO A 107 7.48 17.12 9.82
CA PRO A 107 7.55 15.97 8.93
C PRO A 107 8.38 14.87 9.59
N THR A 108 7.86 13.66 9.56
CA THR A 108 8.46 12.49 10.21
C THR A 108 8.42 11.30 9.27
N GLY A 109 9.53 10.60 9.18
CA GLY A 109 9.66 9.32 8.50
C GLY A 109 9.75 8.18 9.50
N TYR A 110 9.23 7.02 9.16
CA TYR A 110 9.35 5.78 9.95
C TYR A 110 9.67 4.63 9.02
N LEU A 111 10.86 4.07 9.17
CA LEU A 111 11.30 2.88 8.45
C LEU A 111 11.22 1.69 9.40
N TYR A 112 10.56 0.61 8.97
CA TYR A 112 10.22 -0.51 9.84
C TYR A 112 10.16 -1.86 9.13
N ALA A 113 10.24 -2.91 9.94
CA ALA A 113 9.78 -4.24 9.61
C ALA A 113 8.61 -4.61 10.53
N GLY A 114 7.78 -5.55 10.11
CA GLY A 114 6.62 -5.95 10.88
C GLY A 114 6.18 -7.38 10.63
N GLN A 115 5.27 -7.81 11.49
CA GLN A 115 4.58 -9.09 11.44
C GLN A 115 3.08 -8.84 11.42
N ARG A 116 2.36 -9.62 10.63
CA ARG A 116 0.90 -9.64 10.57
C ARG A 116 0.39 -10.99 11.05
N TRP A 117 -0.72 -10.99 11.75
CA TRP A 117 -1.47 -12.17 12.16
C TRP A 117 -2.90 -12.02 11.67
N ASP A 118 -3.33 -12.91 10.80
CA ASP A 118 -4.70 -12.96 10.27
C ASP A 118 -5.55 -13.94 11.07
N ASN A 119 -6.87 -13.91 10.86
CA ASN A 119 -7.83 -14.83 11.49
C ASN A 119 -7.81 -14.78 13.02
N LEU A 120 -7.75 -13.55 13.57
CA LEU A 120 -7.79 -13.39 15.03
C LEU A 120 -9.11 -13.89 15.61
N MET A 121 -9.02 -14.64 16.71
CA MET A 121 -10.19 -15.21 17.41
C MET A 121 -11.11 -16.03 16.49
N GLY A 122 -10.55 -16.64 15.42
CA GLY A 122 -11.32 -17.40 14.45
C GLY A 122 -12.13 -16.53 13.46
N GLN A 123 -11.90 -15.22 13.44
CA GLN A 123 -12.56 -14.29 12.52
C GLN A 123 -11.64 -13.96 11.35
N PRO A 124 -11.94 -14.46 10.13
CA PRO A 124 -11.06 -14.28 8.97
C PRO A 124 -10.79 -12.81 8.59
N GLN A 125 -11.73 -11.91 8.92
CA GLN A 125 -11.60 -10.49 8.63
C GLN A 125 -10.71 -9.74 9.63
N LEU A 126 -10.55 -10.27 10.85
CA LEU A 126 -9.76 -9.63 11.88
C LEU A 126 -8.28 -9.95 11.73
N PHE A 127 -7.45 -8.93 11.85
CA PHE A 127 -6.00 -9.10 11.86
C PHE A 127 -5.33 -8.15 12.85
N ALA A 128 -4.15 -8.53 13.31
CA ALA A 128 -3.23 -7.65 14.03
C ALA A 128 -1.97 -7.44 13.21
N LYS A 129 -1.31 -6.31 13.42
CA LYS A 129 0.05 -6.03 12.93
C LYS A 129 0.86 -5.46 14.09
N VAL A 130 2.15 -5.75 14.07
CA VAL A 130 3.14 -5.05 14.90
C VAL A 130 4.27 -4.64 13.99
N THR A 131 4.64 -3.37 14.07
CA THR A 131 5.83 -2.84 13.39
C THR A 131 6.87 -2.45 14.42
N ALA A 132 8.15 -2.63 14.08
CA ALA A 132 9.30 -2.16 14.85
C ALA A 132 10.30 -1.52 13.91
N GLY A 133 10.81 -0.35 14.27
CA GLY A 133 11.68 0.42 13.38
C GLY A 133 12.22 1.69 13.99
N ILE A 134 12.67 2.59 13.13
CA ILE A 134 13.28 3.85 13.50
C ILE A 134 12.49 5.02 12.93
N PHE A 135 12.11 5.96 13.77
CA PHE A 135 11.58 7.26 13.38
C PHE A 135 12.71 8.26 13.16
N TYR A 136 12.44 9.22 12.28
CA TYR A 136 13.19 10.46 12.22
C TYR A 136 12.22 11.63 12.04
N GLY A 137 12.30 12.66 12.89
CA GLY A 137 11.44 13.83 12.71
C GLY A 137 11.09 14.60 14.00
N TYR A 138 11.37 14.06 15.18
CA TYR A 138 11.19 14.77 16.45
C TYR A 138 12.48 15.54 16.77
N VAL A 139 12.55 16.79 16.32
CA VAL A 139 13.77 17.61 16.42
C VAL A 139 13.53 18.92 17.20
N GLY A 140 14.64 19.58 17.60
CA GLY A 140 14.59 20.86 18.31
C GLY A 140 13.90 20.72 19.68
N LYS A 141 12.94 21.61 19.98
CA LYS A 141 12.22 21.62 21.25
C LYS A 141 11.36 20.40 21.51
N TYR A 142 11.09 19.58 20.48
CA TYR A 142 10.27 18.38 20.58
C TYR A 142 11.05 17.07 20.66
N LYS A 143 12.37 17.13 20.76
CA LYS A 143 13.23 15.94 20.81
C LYS A 143 12.87 15.02 21.99
N ASP A 144 12.43 15.57 23.11
CA ASP A 144 12.12 14.82 24.33
C ASP A 144 10.66 14.30 24.38
N LYS A 145 9.90 14.47 23.29
CA LYS A 145 8.52 14.01 23.20
C LYS A 145 8.40 12.53 22.77
N VAL A 146 9.49 11.93 22.35
CA VAL A 146 9.57 10.49 22.06
C VAL A 146 10.76 9.88 22.83
N PRO A 147 10.62 8.63 23.31
CA PRO A 147 11.66 8.00 24.10
C PRO A 147 12.91 7.72 23.25
N LEU A 148 14.06 7.73 23.89
CA LEU A 148 15.35 7.35 23.30
C LEU A 148 15.70 8.17 22.05
N ASN A 149 15.28 9.42 21.97
CA ASN A 149 15.60 10.29 20.85
C ASN A 149 17.09 10.69 20.87
N TYR A 150 17.76 10.39 19.77
CA TYR A 150 19.13 10.82 19.53
C TYR A 150 19.21 11.53 18.18
N ASN A 151 19.46 12.82 18.18
CA ASN A 151 19.54 13.66 16.97
C ASN A 151 18.33 13.54 16.02
N GLY A 152 17.12 13.38 16.56
CA GLY A 152 15.90 13.23 15.79
C GLY A 152 15.53 11.79 15.46
N PHE A 153 16.43 10.83 15.70
CA PHE A 153 16.16 9.41 15.54
C PHE A 153 15.62 8.81 16.84
N SER A 154 14.62 7.97 16.73
CA SER A 154 14.02 7.29 17.88
C SER A 154 13.51 5.92 17.49
N PRO A 155 13.71 4.86 18.28
CA PRO A 155 13.10 3.58 18.04
C PRO A 155 11.58 3.68 18.27
N GLY A 156 10.83 2.85 17.56
CA GLY A 156 9.38 2.77 17.73
C GLY A 156 8.85 1.38 17.49
N ILE A 157 7.82 1.04 18.28
CA ILE A 157 7.02 -0.17 18.11
C ILE A 157 5.57 0.27 18.04
N ILE A 158 4.87 -0.10 16.97
CA ILE A 158 3.48 0.28 16.77
C ILE A 158 2.63 -0.98 16.53
N PRO A 159 1.85 -1.40 17.53
CA PRO A 159 0.79 -2.38 17.34
C PRO A 159 -0.39 -1.76 16.58
N SER A 160 -1.11 -2.59 15.84
CA SER A 160 -2.39 -2.21 15.24
C SER A 160 -3.34 -3.39 15.16
N LEU A 161 -4.63 -3.07 15.20
CA LEU A 161 -5.72 -4.00 14.93
C LEU A 161 -6.47 -3.52 13.71
N GLY A 162 -6.90 -4.46 12.87
CA GLY A 162 -7.61 -4.13 11.65
C GLY A 162 -8.72 -5.10 11.32
N TYR A 163 -9.66 -4.61 10.53
CA TYR A 163 -10.76 -5.37 9.96
C TYR A 163 -10.75 -5.23 8.44
N ALA A 164 -10.61 -6.35 7.73
CA ALA A 164 -10.66 -6.43 6.27
C ALA A 164 -12.13 -6.59 5.84
N PHE A 165 -12.70 -5.56 5.25
CA PHE A 165 -14.09 -5.60 4.75
C PHE A 165 -14.17 -6.08 3.30
N THR A 166 -13.04 -6.05 2.57
CA THR A 166 -12.85 -6.74 1.29
C THR A 166 -11.50 -7.45 1.28
N PRO A 167 -11.20 -8.29 0.27
CA PRO A 167 -9.85 -8.87 0.10
C PRO A 167 -8.74 -7.82 -0.07
N ARG A 168 -9.08 -6.59 -0.43
CA ARG A 168 -8.13 -5.51 -0.68
C ARG A 168 -8.20 -4.38 0.33
N ASP A 169 -9.35 -4.16 0.95
CA ASP A 169 -9.62 -2.96 1.74
C ASP A 169 -9.81 -3.28 3.20
N SER A 170 -9.28 -2.46 4.06
CA SER A 170 -9.35 -2.62 5.52
C SER A 170 -9.43 -1.28 6.25
N ALA A 171 -10.03 -1.31 7.43
CA ALA A 171 -9.87 -0.28 8.44
C ALA A 171 -8.91 -0.77 9.52
N GLN A 172 -8.10 0.13 10.06
CA GLN A 172 -7.08 -0.19 11.06
C GLN A 172 -7.06 0.87 12.15
N VAL A 173 -6.74 0.45 13.36
CA VAL A 173 -6.43 1.31 14.50
C VAL A 173 -4.99 1.04 14.91
N LEU A 174 -4.13 2.05 14.79
CA LEU A 174 -2.74 2.00 15.23
C LEU A 174 -2.65 2.55 16.65
N ILE A 175 -1.96 1.86 17.53
CA ILE A 175 -1.77 2.23 18.93
C ILE A 175 -0.43 2.93 19.06
N LEU A 176 -0.47 4.25 19.32
CA LEU A 176 0.71 5.10 19.40
C LEU A 176 1.25 5.21 20.85
N GLY A 177 1.36 4.07 21.54
CA GLY A 177 1.77 4.02 22.94
C GLY A 177 0.84 4.84 23.83
N ASN A 178 1.39 5.79 24.57
CA ASN A 178 0.66 6.71 25.44
C ASN A 178 0.20 8.01 24.73
N ALA A 179 0.48 8.15 23.44
CA ALA A 179 0.14 9.38 22.70
C ALA A 179 -1.30 9.37 22.18
N GLY A 180 -1.81 8.23 21.72
CA GLY A 180 -3.14 8.16 21.15
C GLY A 180 -3.43 6.97 20.28
N LEU A 181 -4.55 7.04 19.57
CA LEU A 181 -5.00 6.09 18.57
C LEU A 181 -5.07 6.76 17.20
N MET A 182 -4.56 6.10 16.18
CA MET A 182 -4.62 6.58 14.81
C MET A 182 -5.53 5.66 14.00
N PHE A 183 -6.52 6.26 13.32
CA PHE A 183 -7.48 5.53 12.49
C PHE A 183 -7.03 5.60 11.04
N ALA A 184 -6.93 4.45 10.39
CA ALA A 184 -6.37 4.35 9.06
C ALA A 184 -7.21 3.44 8.14
N TYR A 185 -7.15 3.76 6.87
CA TYR A 185 -7.64 2.93 5.77
C TYR A 185 -6.44 2.25 5.11
N GLY A 186 -6.56 0.96 4.82
CA GLY A 186 -5.56 0.18 4.11
C GLY A 186 -6.10 -0.33 2.78
N HIS A 187 -5.29 -0.23 1.73
CA HIS A 187 -5.57 -0.78 0.40
C HIS A 187 -4.42 -1.65 -0.08
N ARG A 188 -4.73 -2.86 -0.50
CA ARG A 188 -3.80 -3.88 -1.00
C ARG A 188 -3.86 -4.01 -2.51
N PHE A 189 -2.74 -4.00 -3.19
CA PHE A 189 -2.63 -4.11 -4.65
C PHE A 189 -1.43 -4.94 -5.12
#